data_9e90a1d26ea2022c6bfffa3de467b185
#
_entry.id   9e90a1d26ea2022c6bfffa3de467b185
#
_cell.length_a   1.000
_cell.length_b   1.000
_cell.length_c   1.000
_cell.angle_alpha   90.00
_cell.angle_beta   90.00
_cell.angle_gamma   90.00
#
_symmetry.space_group_name_H-M   'P 1'
#
loop_
_entity.id
_entity.type
_entity.pdbx_description
1 polymer ?
#
loop_
_entity_poly.entity_id
_entity_poly.type
_entity_poly.pdbx_seq_one_letter_code
_entity_poly.pdbx_strand_id
1 'polypeptide(L)'
;ISPLECRLDFPDAWRIMLIRPENEHGLSGEQESRAFGDIPPVAQRTTDQLITELESGLLPGITAGDFMMAADAIENYGRIAGSCFSSIQGGPYNGRLLNRRVEWLKDLGAHGIGQSSWGPTLFCIFETEADAERFKNSMGSDNSGQTLRVEIVRSDNQGADIS
;
A
#
# COMPACT_ATOMS: atom_id res chain seq x y z
N ILE A 1 16.62 -18.02 0.85
CA ILE A 1 16.52 -16.72 1.55
C ILE A 1 17.33 -15.73 0.71
N SER A 2 16.68 -14.66 0.26
CA SER A 2 17.36 -13.60 -0.48
C SER A 2 18.35 -12.86 0.43
N PRO A 3 19.50 -12.38 -0.09
CA PRO A 3 20.40 -11.55 0.69
C PRO A 3 19.72 -10.23 1.07
N LEU A 4 20.10 -9.67 2.22
CA LEU A 4 19.67 -8.34 2.63
C LEU A 4 20.54 -7.30 1.88
N GLU A 5 19.90 -6.50 1.03
CA GLU A 5 20.60 -5.44 0.29
C GLU A 5 20.78 -4.17 1.13
N CYS A 6 19.71 -3.73 1.80
CA CYS A 6 19.76 -2.61 2.73
C CYS A 6 18.67 -2.71 3.79
N ARG A 7 18.82 -1.95 4.87
CA ARG A 7 17.81 -1.72 5.89
C ARG A 7 17.77 -0.24 6.22
N LEU A 8 16.59 0.35 6.18
CA LEU A 8 16.34 1.72 6.58
C LEU A 8 15.23 1.75 7.64
N ASP A 9 15.38 2.60 8.63
CA ASP A 9 14.31 2.90 9.56
C ASP A 9 13.31 3.84 8.90
N PHE A 10 12.04 3.50 9.00
CA PHE A 10 10.97 4.39 8.55
C PHE A 10 10.88 5.58 9.52
N PRO A 11 10.72 6.84 9.04
CA PRO A 11 10.74 8.00 9.91
C PRO A 11 9.71 7.93 11.04
N ASP A 12 10.14 8.10 12.29
CA ASP A 12 9.30 7.95 13.49
C ASP A 12 8.10 8.91 13.55
N ALA A 13 8.20 10.06 12.88
CA ALA A 13 7.10 11.03 12.80
C ALA A 13 5.97 10.54 11.89
N TRP A 14 6.29 9.74 10.88
CA TRP A 14 5.30 9.34 9.87
C TRP A 14 4.30 8.35 10.45
N ARG A 15 3.11 8.37 9.87
CA ARG A 15 2.00 7.48 10.25
C ARG A 15 1.49 6.73 9.05
N ILE A 16 1.01 5.54 9.32
CA ILE A 16 0.34 4.69 8.35
C ILE A 16 -1.12 4.60 8.78
N MET A 17 -2.03 4.95 7.90
CA MET A 17 -3.45 4.74 8.11
C MET A 17 -3.87 3.47 7.40
N LEU A 18 -4.44 2.54 8.14
CA LEU A 18 -5.02 1.31 7.62
C LEU A 18 -6.53 1.49 7.47
N ILE A 19 -7.05 1.19 6.29
CA ILE A 19 -8.46 1.35 5.94
C ILE A 19 -8.99 0.01 5.45
N ARG A 20 -9.89 -0.59 6.22
CA ARG A 20 -10.40 -1.92 5.96
C ARG A 20 -11.93 -1.97 6.06
N PRO A 21 -12.64 -2.53 5.07
CA PRO A 21 -14.06 -2.86 5.24
C PRO A 21 -14.22 -3.97 6.30
N GLU A 22 -15.25 -3.85 7.15
CA GLU A 22 -15.44 -4.78 8.29
C GLU A 22 -15.77 -6.21 7.87
N ASN A 23 -16.43 -6.37 6.71
CA ASN A 23 -17.02 -7.65 6.28
C ASN A 23 -16.41 -8.21 4.99
N GLU A 24 -15.21 -7.78 4.61
CA GLU A 24 -14.52 -8.30 3.44
C GLU A 24 -13.21 -9.01 3.81
N HIS A 25 -12.89 -10.06 3.03
CA HIS A 25 -11.66 -10.81 3.17
C HIS A 25 -10.94 -10.86 1.82
N GLY A 26 -9.61 -10.75 1.84
CA GLY A 26 -8.77 -10.97 0.67
C GLY A 26 -8.63 -12.47 0.35
N LEU A 27 -7.99 -12.76 -0.77
CA LEU A 27 -7.63 -14.15 -1.11
C LEU A 27 -6.62 -14.68 -0.08
N SER A 28 -6.79 -15.93 0.31
CA SER A 28 -5.88 -16.59 1.24
C SER A 28 -5.84 -18.11 1.01
N GLY A 29 -4.77 -18.75 1.48
CA GLY A 29 -4.61 -20.20 1.43
C GLY A 29 -4.62 -20.77 0.01
N GLU A 30 -5.40 -21.82 -0.24
CA GLU A 30 -5.44 -22.48 -1.55
C GLU A 30 -5.88 -21.57 -2.71
N GLN A 31 -6.78 -20.61 -2.45
CA GLN A 31 -7.23 -19.69 -3.49
C GLN A 31 -6.08 -18.77 -3.93
N GLU A 32 -5.30 -18.28 -2.98
CA GLU A 32 -4.11 -17.49 -3.24
C GLU A 32 -3.06 -18.30 -4.02
N SER A 33 -2.81 -19.55 -3.59
CA SER A 33 -1.86 -20.44 -4.26
C SER A 33 -2.24 -20.73 -5.72
N ARG A 34 -3.53 -20.91 -6.00
CA ARG A 34 -4.04 -21.08 -7.37
C ARG A 34 -3.87 -19.80 -8.19
N ALA A 35 -4.21 -18.64 -7.60
CA ALA A 35 -4.05 -17.35 -8.24
C ALA A 35 -2.59 -17.11 -8.65
N PHE A 36 -1.62 -17.43 -7.81
CA PHE A 36 -0.19 -17.35 -8.16
C PHE A 36 0.20 -18.27 -9.31
N GLY A 37 -0.42 -19.46 -9.42
CA GLY A 37 -0.17 -20.39 -10.51
C GLY A 37 -0.67 -19.90 -11.88
N ASP A 38 -1.66 -19.03 -11.90
CA ASP A 38 -2.29 -18.49 -13.12
C ASP A 38 -1.66 -17.18 -13.60
N ILE A 39 -0.72 -16.60 -12.84
CA ILE A 39 -0.06 -15.34 -13.20
C ILE A 39 1.08 -15.63 -14.18
N PRO A 40 1.13 -14.95 -15.34
CA PRO A 40 2.25 -15.07 -16.24
C PRO A 40 3.54 -14.51 -15.60
N PRO A 41 4.72 -14.99 -16.03
CA PRO A 41 5.98 -14.43 -15.55
C PRO A 41 6.03 -12.91 -15.74
N VAL A 42 6.51 -12.21 -14.70
CA VAL A 42 6.67 -10.76 -14.75
C VAL A 42 7.75 -10.39 -15.76
N ALA A 43 7.44 -9.48 -16.68
CA ALA A 43 8.39 -9.03 -17.68
C ALA A 43 9.58 -8.29 -17.02
N GLN A 44 10.79 -8.50 -17.54
CA GLN A 44 12.02 -7.85 -17.03
C GLN A 44 11.85 -6.34 -16.91
N ARG A 45 11.26 -5.69 -17.91
CA ARG A 45 10.98 -4.26 -17.88
C ARG A 45 10.15 -3.82 -16.64
N THR A 46 9.20 -4.63 -16.22
CA THR A 46 8.39 -4.33 -15.02
C THR A 46 9.23 -4.46 -13.76
N THR A 47 10.09 -5.47 -13.69
CA THR A 47 11.06 -5.61 -12.59
C THR A 47 11.99 -4.42 -12.53
N ASP A 48 12.54 -3.98 -13.66
CA ASP A 48 13.42 -2.82 -13.75
C ASP A 48 12.71 -1.53 -13.29
N GLN A 49 11.43 -1.37 -13.64
CA GLN A 49 10.61 -0.25 -13.15
C GLN A 49 10.42 -0.29 -11.63
N LEU A 50 10.11 -1.46 -11.06
CA LEU A 50 9.98 -1.61 -9.61
C LEU A 50 11.29 -1.31 -8.87
N ILE A 51 12.42 -1.75 -9.41
CA ILE A 51 13.75 -1.42 -8.86
C ILE A 51 13.98 0.09 -8.93
N THR A 52 13.63 0.73 -10.05
CA THR A 52 13.77 2.19 -10.20
C THR A 52 12.96 2.95 -9.13
N GLU A 53 11.70 2.56 -8.88
CA GLU A 53 10.89 3.19 -7.82
C GLU A 53 11.53 3.04 -6.42
N LEU A 54 12.15 1.90 -6.15
CA LEU A 54 12.88 1.68 -4.89
C LEU A 54 14.13 2.54 -4.81
N GLU A 55 15.03 2.46 -5.80
CA GLU A 55 16.36 3.05 -5.74
C GLU A 55 16.37 4.57 -5.94
N SER A 56 15.46 5.09 -6.80
CA SER A 56 15.42 6.51 -7.14
C SER A 56 14.34 7.29 -6.40
N GLY A 57 13.40 6.63 -5.73
CA GLY A 57 12.28 7.24 -5.02
C GLY A 57 12.23 6.85 -3.55
N LEU A 58 11.91 5.59 -3.24
CA LEU A 58 11.62 5.18 -1.86
C LEU A 58 12.84 5.28 -0.94
N LEU A 59 13.96 4.67 -1.32
CA LEU A 59 15.16 4.66 -0.47
C LEU A 59 15.72 6.06 -0.24
N PRO A 60 15.92 6.92 -1.26
CA PRO A 60 16.35 8.31 -1.03
C PRO A 60 15.30 9.13 -0.29
N GLY A 61 14.00 8.96 -0.57
CA GLY A 61 12.92 9.66 0.13
C GLY A 61 12.93 9.38 1.63
N ILE A 62 13.01 8.10 2.03
CA ILE A 62 13.12 7.70 3.45
C ILE A 62 14.42 8.25 4.07
N THR A 63 15.56 8.11 3.37
CA THR A 63 16.86 8.54 3.89
C THR A 63 16.93 10.04 4.13
N ALA A 64 16.32 10.84 3.23
CA ALA A 64 16.27 12.29 3.34
C ALA A 64 15.12 12.81 4.22
N GLY A 65 14.18 11.96 4.62
CA GLY A 65 12.94 12.38 5.26
C GLY A 65 12.02 13.15 4.30
N ASP A 66 12.19 12.97 3.00
CA ASP A 66 11.33 13.58 1.98
C ASP A 66 10.04 12.76 1.84
N PHE A 67 9.01 13.22 2.56
CA PHE A 67 7.73 12.55 2.64
C PHE A 67 7.09 12.37 1.26
N MET A 68 7.06 13.43 0.43
CA MET A 68 6.38 13.36 -0.87
C MET A 68 7.09 12.42 -1.84
N MET A 69 8.43 12.46 -1.88
CA MET A 69 9.22 11.53 -2.71
C MET A 69 8.95 10.07 -2.32
N ALA A 70 8.96 9.77 -1.02
CA ALA A 70 8.68 8.41 -0.54
C ALA A 70 7.23 7.98 -0.81
N ALA A 71 6.26 8.88 -0.60
CA ALA A 71 4.84 8.61 -0.83
C ALA A 71 4.55 8.30 -2.30
N ASP A 72 5.08 9.10 -3.22
CA ASP A 72 4.94 8.89 -4.67
C ASP A 72 5.56 7.55 -5.10
N ALA A 73 6.73 7.22 -4.57
CA ALA A 73 7.41 5.95 -4.86
C ALA A 73 6.62 4.75 -4.34
N ILE A 74 6.07 4.81 -3.11
CA ILE A 74 5.21 3.76 -2.54
C ILE A 74 3.99 3.52 -3.42
N GLU A 75 3.32 4.59 -3.84
CA GLU A 75 2.12 4.48 -4.66
C GLU A 75 2.42 3.94 -6.05
N ASN A 76 3.46 4.45 -6.72
CA ASN A 76 3.89 3.96 -8.03
C ASN A 76 4.30 2.49 -7.96
N TYR A 77 5.12 2.11 -6.99
CA TYR A 77 5.53 0.73 -6.77
C TYR A 77 4.32 -0.18 -6.59
N GLY A 78 3.40 0.18 -5.68
CA GLY A 78 2.18 -0.59 -5.42
C GLY A 78 1.30 -0.76 -6.66
N ARG A 79 1.13 0.31 -7.45
CA ARG A 79 0.36 0.28 -8.70
C ARG A 79 1.02 -0.57 -9.77
N ILE A 80 2.33 -0.50 -9.95
CA ILE A 80 3.08 -1.31 -10.92
C ILE A 80 3.02 -2.78 -10.50
N ALA A 81 3.32 -3.09 -9.25
CA ALA A 81 3.27 -4.45 -8.70
C ALA A 81 1.85 -5.03 -8.81
N GLY A 82 0.83 -4.29 -8.39
CA GLY A 82 -0.56 -4.71 -8.47
C GLY A 82 -1.02 -4.94 -9.91
N SER A 83 -0.48 -4.20 -10.89
CA SER A 83 -0.79 -4.41 -12.31
C SER A 83 -0.36 -5.78 -12.83
N CYS A 84 0.65 -6.41 -12.23
CA CYS A 84 1.04 -7.78 -12.56
C CYS A 84 -0.06 -8.80 -12.25
N PHE A 85 -0.98 -8.47 -11.34
CA PHE A 85 -2.09 -9.31 -10.91
C PHE A 85 -3.43 -8.92 -11.56
N SER A 86 -3.43 -7.98 -12.51
CA SER A 86 -4.65 -7.42 -13.08
C SER A 86 -5.58 -8.44 -13.73
N SER A 87 -5.05 -9.54 -14.27
CA SER A 87 -5.84 -10.63 -14.88
C SER A 87 -6.73 -11.34 -13.86
N ILE A 88 -6.34 -11.33 -12.59
CA ILE A 88 -7.06 -11.99 -11.49
C ILE A 88 -7.89 -10.98 -10.71
N GLN A 89 -7.30 -9.84 -10.36
CA GLN A 89 -7.96 -8.86 -9.48
C GLN A 89 -8.70 -7.74 -10.23
N GLY A 90 -8.62 -7.69 -11.56
CA GLY A 90 -9.38 -6.74 -12.38
C GLY A 90 -8.83 -5.32 -12.41
N GLY A 91 -7.54 -5.15 -12.11
CA GLY A 91 -6.85 -3.86 -12.12
C GLY A 91 -5.64 -3.86 -11.18
N PRO A 92 -5.02 -2.70 -10.95
CA PRO A 92 -3.89 -2.59 -10.03
C PRO A 92 -4.28 -2.84 -8.56
N TYR A 93 -5.58 -2.76 -8.23
CA TYR A 93 -6.15 -3.05 -6.91
C TYR A 93 -7.24 -4.09 -7.04
N ASN A 94 -7.53 -4.83 -5.96
CA ASN A 94 -8.45 -5.96 -5.99
C ASN A 94 -9.92 -5.52 -6.16
N GLY A 95 -10.40 -5.64 -7.39
CA GLY A 95 -11.78 -5.36 -7.78
C GLY A 95 -12.12 -3.88 -7.94
N ARG A 96 -13.26 -3.65 -8.58
CA ARG A 96 -13.72 -2.29 -8.92
C ARG A 96 -13.94 -1.39 -7.69
N LEU A 97 -14.29 -1.99 -6.55
CA LEU A 97 -14.58 -1.22 -5.35
C LEU A 97 -13.29 -0.64 -4.75
N LEU A 98 -12.22 -1.46 -4.64
CA LEU A 98 -10.93 -0.95 -4.13
C LEU A 98 -10.33 0.09 -5.08
N ASN A 99 -10.42 -0.11 -6.40
CA ASN A 99 -9.97 0.90 -7.36
C ASN A 99 -10.69 2.24 -7.14
N ARG A 100 -12.04 2.24 -7.00
CA ARG A 100 -12.80 3.48 -6.70
C ARG A 100 -12.45 4.09 -5.34
N ARG A 101 -12.18 3.24 -4.34
CA ARG A 101 -11.79 3.70 -3.01
C ARG A 101 -10.41 4.37 -3.01
N VAL A 102 -9.48 3.86 -3.81
CA VAL A 102 -8.18 4.52 -4.02
C VAL A 102 -8.36 5.89 -4.65
N GLU A 103 -9.16 6.02 -5.70
CA GLU A 103 -9.46 7.34 -6.31
C GLU A 103 -10.14 8.29 -5.32
N TRP A 104 -11.12 7.81 -4.54
CA TRP A 104 -11.75 8.61 -3.49
C TRP A 104 -10.74 9.09 -2.42
N LEU A 105 -9.79 8.25 -1.99
CA LEU A 105 -8.75 8.65 -1.04
C LEU A 105 -7.82 9.72 -1.64
N LYS A 106 -7.48 9.59 -2.93
CA LYS A 106 -6.71 10.61 -3.66
C LYS A 106 -7.44 11.94 -3.75
N ASP A 107 -8.71 11.91 -4.09
CA ASP A 107 -9.55 13.12 -4.17
C ASP A 107 -9.63 13.84 -2.81
N LEU A 108 -9.52 13.12 -1.71
CA LEU A 108 -9.42 13.68 -0.36
C LEU A 108 -8.00 14.17 0.00
N GLY A 109 -7.00 13.94 -0.85
CA GLY A 109 -5.61 14.37 -0.62
C GLY A 109 -4.75 13.36 0.15
N ALA A 110 -5.08 12.07 0.15
CA ALA A 110 -4.19 11.05 0.69
C ALA A 110 -3.00 10.78 -0.25
N HIS A 111 -1.86 10.45 0.34
CA HIS A 111 -0.61 10.13 -0.36
C HIS A 111 -0.09 8.75 0.02
N GLY A 112 0.75 8.16 -0.85
CA GLY A 112 1.38 6.87 -0.61
C GLY A 112 0.37 5.74 -0.44
N ILE A 113 -0.70 5.76 -1.26
CA ILE A 113 -1.79 4.80 -1.16
C ILE A 113 -1.35 3.46 -1.75
N GLY A 114 -1.58 2.40 -1.00
CA GLY A 114 -1.33 1.04 -1.44
C GLY A 114 -2.35 0.04 -0.92
N GLN A 115 -2.29 -1.16 -1.47
CA GLN A 115 -3.08 -2.31 -1.05
C GLN A 115 -2.17 -3.30 -0.31
N SER A 116 -2.63 -3.80 0.81
CA SER A 116 -1.93 -4.86 1.55
C SER A 116 -2.27 -6.21 0.93
N SER A 117 -1.28 -6.87 0.31
CA SER A 117 -1.45 -8.17 -0.37
C SER A 117 -2.65 -8.15 -1.33
N TRP A 118 -3.57 -9.11 -1.22
CA TRP A 118 -4.80 -9.19 -2.02
C TRP A 118 -5.94 -8.30 -1.49
N GLY A 119 -5.64 -7.31 -0.66
CA GLY A 119 -6.69 -6.52 -0.01
C GLY A 119 -7.50 -7.34 1.01
N PRO A 120 -8.64 -6.86 1.44
CA PRO A 120 -9.28 -5.58 1.11
C PRO A 120 -8.70 -4.38 1.84
N THR A 121 -7.64 -4.57 2.63
CA THR A 121 -7.00 -3.47 3.37
C THR A 121 -6.23 -2.57 2.41
N LEU A 122 -6.56 -1.29 2.42
CA LEU A 122 -5.77 -0.21 1.85
C LEU A 122 -4.95 0.46 2.97
N PHE A 123 -3.85 1.07 2.58
CA PHE A 123 -3.12 1.95 3.47
C PHE A 123 -2.78 3.27 2.75
N CYS A 124 -2.54 4.30 3.52
CA CYS A 124 -1.93 5.54 3.06
C CYS A 124 -1.01 6.08 4.16
N ILE A 125 -0.05 6.92 3.77
CA ILE A 125 0.93 7.45 4.71
C ILE A 125 0.72 8.94 4.94
N PHE A 126 1.16 9.41 6.10
CA PHE A 126 1.08 10.82 6.55
C PHE A 126 2.39 11.23 7.19
N GLU A 127 2.77 12.48 6.99
CA GLU A 127 4.02 13.01 7.53
C GLU A 127 3.98 13.13 9.06
N THR A 128 2.78 13.39 9.63
CA THR A 128 2.59 13.49 11.07
C THR A 128 1.31 12.81 11.54
N GLU A 129 1.23 12.51 12.84
CA GLU A 129 0.01 12.01 13.47
C GLU A 129 -1.14 13.02 13.38
N ALA A 130 -0.84 14.32 13.50
CA ALA A 130 -1.85 15.37 13.37
C ALA A 130 -2.46 15.43 11.96
N ASP A 131 -1.66 15.16 10.91
CA ASP A 131 -2.15 15.09 9.54
C ASP A 131 -3.05 13.88 9.35
N ALA A 132 -2.63 12.72 9.86
CA ALA A 132 -3.43 11.50 9.81
C ALA A 132 -4.77 11.66 10.53
N GLU A 133 -4.78 12.24 11.74
CA GLU A 133 -6.02 12.49 12.49
C GLU A 133 -6.92 13.52 11.78
N ARG A 134 -6.36 14.59 11.23
CA ARG A 134 -7.16 15.56 10.43
C ARG A 134 -7.80 14.89 9.23
N PHE A 135 -7.03 14.09 8.51
CA PHE A 135 -7.54 13.35 7.36
C PHE A 135 -8.65 12.38 7.78
N LYS A 136 -8.43 11.56 8.81
CA LYS A 136 -9.43 10.64 9.35
C LYS A 136 -10.73 11.35 9.71
N ASN A 137 -10.65 12.50 10.36
CA ASN A 137 -11.82 13.30 10.74
C ASN A 137 -12.53 13.94 9.53
N SER A 138 -11.83 14.16 8.43
CA SER A 138 -12.40 14.67 7.17
C SER A 138 -13.01 13.58 6.29
N MET A 139 -12.66 12.31 6.55
CA MET A 139 -13.20 11.18 5.80
C MET A 139 -14.72 11.10 6.00
N GLY A 140 -15.45 11.24 4.91
CA GLY A 140 -16.88 10.94 4.86
C GLY A 140 -17.14 9.48 4.47
N SER A 141 -18.33 9.21 3.97
CA SER A 141 -18.66 7.91 3.38
C SER A 141 -18.05 7.80 1.98
N ASP A 142 -17.46 6.64 1.67
CA ASP A 142 -17.00 6.29 0.31
C ASP A 142 -18.17 5.92 -0.63
N ASN A 143 -19.42 6.13 -0.20
CA ASN A 143 -20.64 5.80 -0.91
C ASN A 143 -20.79 4.32 -1.31
N SER A 144 -20.00 3.42 -0.72
CA SER A 144 -20.10 1.97 -0.96
C SER A 144 -21.20 1.32 -0.13
N GLY A 145 -21.68 2.00 0.92
CA GLY A 145 -22.58 1.46 1.93
C GLY A 145 -21.90 0.52 2.93
N GLN A 146 -20.57 0.44 2.90
CA GLN A 146 -19.79 -0.39 3.82
C GLN A 146 -19.23 0.43 4.98
N THR A 147 -19.20 -0.16 6.16
CA THR A 147 -18.49 0.40 7.30
C THR A 147 -16.98 0.15 7.13
N LEU A 148 -16.20 1.23 7.21
CA LEU A 148 -14.75 1.17 7.16
C LEU A 148 -14.17 1.26 8.57
N ARG A 149 -13.33 0.29 8.92
CA ARG A 149 -12.46 0.39 10.09
C ARG A 149 -11.20 1.14 9.70
N VAL A 150 -10.90 2.21 10.42
CA VAL A 150 -9.76 3.08 10.15
C VAL A 150 -8.87 3.13 11.39
N GLU A 151 -7.63 2.71 11.22
CA GLU A 151 -6.61 2.69 12.28
C GLU A 151 -5.39 3.51 11.85
N ILE A 152 -4.83 4.29 12.77
CA ILE A 152 -3.57 5.00 12.56
C ILE A 152 -2.51 4.26 13.38
N VAL A 153 -1.44 3.85 12.72
CA VAL A 153 -0.35 3.07 13.32
C VAL A 153 1.01 3.69 13.03
N ARG A 154 2.01 3.29 13.81
CA ARG A 154 3.42 3.61 13.59
C ARG A 154 4.12 2.46 12.92
N SER A 155 5.23 2.74 12.27
CA SER A 155 6.17 1.71 11.84
C SER A 155 6.83 1.06 13.06
N ASP A 156 7.11 -0.23 12.97
CA ASP A 156 7.96 -0.94 13.91
C ASP A 156 9.34 -1.17 13.26
N ASN A 157 10.30 -0.32 13.64
CA ASN A 157 11.66 -0.38 13.12
C ASN A 157 12.51 -1.48 13.79
N GLN A 158 12.01 -2.13 14.84
CA GLN A 158 12.72 -3.23 15.53
C GLN A 158 12.38 -4.59 14.92
N GLY A 159 11.21 -4.69 14.28
CA GLY A 159 10.72 -5.92 13.66
C GLY A 159 9.96 -6.83 14.64
N ALA A 160 9.52 -7.99 14.14
CA ALA A 160 8.71 -8.92 14.92
C ALA A 160 9.50 -9.53 16.08
N ASP A 161 8.92 -9.54 17.28
CA ASP A 161 9.38 -10.32 18.42
C ASP A 161 8.77 -11.73 18.33
N ILE A 162 9.65 -12.74 18.26
CA ILE A 162 9.24 -14.14 18.19
C ILE A 162 9.55 -14.78 19.53
N SER A 163 8.52 -14.88 20.37
CA SER A 163 8.59 -15.56 21.66
C SER A 163 8.14 -17.01 21.55
#